data_b8af91376e31d643b92193576f454ef4
#
_entry.id   b8af91376e31d643b92193576f454ef4
#
_cell.length_a   1.000
_cell.length_b   1.000
_cell.length_c   1.000
_cell.angle_alpha   90.00
_cell.angle_beta   90.00
_cell.angle_gamma   90.00
#
_symmetry.space_group_name_H-M   'P 1'
#
loop_
_entity.id
_entity.type
_entity.pdbx_description
1 polymer ?
#
loop_
_entity_poly.entity_id
_entity_poly.type
_entity_poly.pdbx_seq_one_letter_code
_entity_poly.pdbx_strand_id
1 'polypeptide(L)'
;MLDIKSVCECNRCLGCKTLHPQASIINLEHPDLRQEAVKFEFYAVLLIEECADDCCCCGRKYYDYSTATMVFLKPGDIFRMSEAGVLPDKGWLLAFHPDLLYRTSLLNHIKNYTFFSYQKEEALHLSQRETATVTCCIQNIEEELHRPIDTHTATILSRHIELMLDYCTRFYERQFITREHKNKSVLKELEALLDAYIASGRLRDALLPTPEYCAVRLDLSVPYFNDLLKFETGKTLDEYFQQKRLEVARRMLLVAGNTPALVARRLGYANVQCFSLLFKKVVGVAPACVK
;
A
#
# COMPACT_ATOMS: atom_id res chain seq x y z
N MET A 1 14.47 -21.19 -2.13
CA MET A 1 13.66 -20.33 -1.26
C MET A 1 13.91 -20.72 0.20
N LEU A 2 14.30 -19.79 1.05
CA LEU A 2 14.54 -19.98 2.47
C LEU A 2 13.31 -19.50 3.27
N ASP A 3 12.82 -20.31 4.20
CA ASP A 3 11.71 -19.98 5.10
C ASP A 3 12.29 -19.67 6.49
N ILE A 4 12.19 -18.40 6.93
CA ILE A 4 12.72 -17.94 8.21
C ILE A 4 11.54 -17.72 9.17
N LYS A 5 11.44 -18.57 10.19
CA LYS A 5 10.29 -18.65 11.09
C LYS A 5 10.37 -17.73 12.29
N SER A 6 11.56 -17.28 12.66
CA SER A 6 11.76 -16.45 13.85
C SER A 6 12.85 -15.41 13.66
N VAL A 7 12.80 -14.34 14.46
CA VAL A 7 13.83 -13.30 14.51
C VAL A 7 15.20 -13.90 14.90
N CYS A 8 15.22 -14.86 15.80
CA CYS A 8 16.48 -15.55 16.19
C CYS A 8 17.10 -16.34 15.02
N GLU A 9 16.26 -16.97 14.20
CA GLU A 9 16.70 -17.66 13.00
C GLU A 9 17.21 -16.69 11.94
N CYS A 10 16.55 -15.56 11.77
CA CYS A 10 16.98 -14.47 10.89
C CYS A 10 18.39 -13.99 11.28
N ASN A 11 18.59 -13.66 12.55
CA ASN A 11 19.89 -13.25 13.07
C ASN A 11 20.98 -14.28 12.78
N ARG A 12 20.70 -15.57 13.00
CA ARG A 12 21.65 -16.65 12.74
C ARG A 12 21.99 -16.75 11.26
N CYS A 13 21.00 -16.66 10.37
CA CYS A 13 21.22 -16.71 8.93
C CYS A 13 22.05 -15.53 8.41
N LEU A 14 21.98 -14.38 9.09
CA LEU A 14 22.71 -13.15 8.74
C LEU A 14 23.95 -12.92 9.61
N GLY A 15 24.38 -13.93 10.39
CA GLY A 15 25.60 -13.85 11.21
C GLY A 15 25.52 -12.86 12.38
N CYS A 16 24.32 -12.48 12.81
CA CYS A 16 24.11 -11.48 13.84
C CYS A 16 23.79 -12.09 15.21
N LYS A 17 24.21 -11.40 16.27
CA LYS A 17 23.86 -11.79 17.64
C LYS A 17 22.41 -11.44 17.95
N THR A 18 21.67 -12.38 18.53
CA THR A 18 20.31 -12.13 19.02
C THR A 18 20.34 -11.37 20.35
N LEU A 19 19.90 -10.13 20.36
CA LEU A 19 19.79 -9.29 21.56
C LEU A 19 18.40 -9.43 22.18
N HIS A 20 17.35 -9.50 21.35
CA HIS A 20 15.98 -9.68 21.80
C HIS A 20 15.28 -10.79 20.97
N PRO A 21 14.47 -11.68 21.57
CA PRO A 21 13.89 -12.83 20.86
C PRO A 21 12.84 -12.44 19.82
N GLN A 22 12.20 -11.28 19.96
CA GLN A 22 11.06 -10.85 19.15
C GLN A 22 11.35 -9.65 18.26
N ALA A 23 12.50 -9.00 18.39
CA ALA A 23 12.90 -7.87 17.55
C ALA A 23 14.40 -7.86 17.30
N SER A 24 14.81 -7.38 16.14
CA SER A 24 16.20 -7.19 15.78
C SER A 24 16.36 -6.08 14.76
N ILE A 25 17.47 -5.35 14.87
CA ILE A 25 18.03 -4.50 13.82
C ILE A 25 19.27 -5.19 13.30
N ILE A 26 19.36 -5.36 11.99
CA ILE A 26 20.47 -6.03 11.30
C ILE A 26 21.03 -5.06 10.27
N ASN A 27 22.31 -4.73 10.40
CA ASN A 27 23.04 -4.00 9.37
C ASN A 27 23.31 -4.96 8.19
N LEU A 28 22.96 -4.52 6.97
CA LEU A 28 23.11 -5.31 5.76
C LEU A 28 24.50 -5.17 5.11
N GLU A 29 25.50 -4.61 5.81
CA GLU A 29 26.88 -4.61 5.33
C GLU A 29 27.40 -6.06 5.22
N HIS A 30 27.63 -6.53 3.99
CA HIS A 30 28.12 -7.88 3.69
C HIS A 30 27.22 -9.03 4.19
N PRO A 31 25.93 -9.08 3.82
CA PRO A 31 25.07 -10.19 4.21
C PRO A 31 25.56 -11.49 3.55
N ASP A 32 25.83 -12.52 4.34
CA ASP A 32 26.26 -13.83 3.84
C ASP A 32 25.08 -14.72 3.39
N LEU A 33 23.96 -14.09 3.04
CA LEU A 33 22.75 -14.79 2.63
C LEU A 33 22.59 -14.78 1.11
N ARG A 34 22.88 -15.93 0.49
CA ARG A 34 22.71 -16.15 -0.96
C ARG A 34 21.51 -17.05 -1.21
N GLN A 35 20.37 -16.46 -1.54
CA GLN A 35 19.12 -17.16 -1.82
C GLN A 35 18.36 -16.43 -2.93
N GLU A 36 17.60 -17.14 -3.76
CA GLU A 36 16.73 -16.52 -4.76
C GLU A 36 15.54 -15.79 -4.13
N ALA A 37 15.03 -16.34 -3.02
CA ALA A 37 13.90 -15.77 -2.30
C ALA A 37 13.93 -16.18 -0.83
N VAL A 38 13.46 -15.26 0.03
CA VAL A 38 13.32 -15.47 1.48
C VAL A 38 11.88 -15.19 1.87
N LYS A 39 11.27 -16.09 2.64
CA LYS A 39 9.98 -15.91 3.28
C LYS A 39 10.20 -15.59 4.75
N PHE A 40 9.58 -14.51 5.23
CA PHE A 40 9.62 -14.12 6.62
C PHE A 40 8.28 -14.41 7.28
N GLU A 41 8.26 -15.15 8.40
CA GLU A 41 7.04 -15.40 9.21
C GLU A 41 6.83 -14.32 10.29
N PHE A 42 7.45 -13.15 10.12
CA PHE A 42 7.38 -11.97 10.97
C PHE A 42 7.41 -10.71 10.11
N TYR A 43 7.17 -9.56 10.70
CA TYR A 43 7.29 -8.28 9.99
C TYR A 43 8.76 -7.97 9.71
N ALA A 44 9.05 -7.64 8.46
CA ALA A 44 10.38 -7.23 8.03
C ALA A 44 10.29 -5.88 7.29
N VAL A 45 11.11 -4.92 7.69
CA VAL A 45 11.25 -3.62 7.03
C VAL A 45 12.70 -3.48 6.59
N LEU A 46 12.90 -3.40 5.27
CA LEU A 46 14.21 -3.17 4.69
C LEU A 46 14.36 -1.68 4.36
N LEU A 47 15.42 -1.06 4.84
CA LEU A 47 15.94 0.21 4.35
C LEU A 47 17.16 -0.09 3.48
N ILE A 48 17.07 0.15 2.20
CA ILE A 48 18.09 -0.15 1.20
C ILE A 48 18.72 1.18 0.79
N GLU A 49 20.00 1.38 1.13
CA GLU A 49 20.77 2.56 0.76
C GLU A 49 21.57 2.25 -0.51
N GLU A 50 21.64 3.24 -1.42
CA GLU A 50 22.39 3.14 -2.69
C GLU A 50 22.24 1.79 -3.42
N CYS A 51 21.19 1.62 -4.18
CA CYS A 51 21.20 0.62 -5.25
C CYS A 51 22.15 1.11 -6.34
N ALA A 52 23.37 0.56 -6.39
CA ALA A 52 24.13 0.54 -7.62
C ALA A 52 23.27 -0.10 -8.70
N ASP A 53 23.40 0.42 -9.92
CA ASP A 53 22.57 0.11 -11.08
C ASP A 53 22.05 -1.34 -11.13
N ASP A 54 20.75 -1.50 -11.34
CA ASP A 54 19.98 -2.74 -11.63
C ASP A 54 19.66 -3.72 -10.50
N CYS A 55 20.22 -3.65 -9.31
CA CYS A 55 20.06 -4.73 -8.34
C CYS A 55 18.72 -4.79 -7.61
N CYS A 56 18.01 -3.69 -7.46
CA CYS A 56 16.69 -3.61 -6.79
C CYS A 56 15.83 -2.49 -7.36
N CYS A 57 15.35 -2.66 -8.58
CA CYS A 57 14.44 -1.68 -9.21
C CYS A 57 13.04 -1.66 -8.55
N CYS A 58 12.94 -1.55 -7.24
CA CYS A 58 11.69 -1.50 -6.49
C CYS A 58 10.68 -0.43 -7.01
N GLY A 59 10.44 -0.44 -8.31
CA GLY A 59 9.54 0.48 -9.01
C GLY A 59 10.02 1.93 -9.09
N ARG A 60 11.30 2.23 -8.77
CA ARG A 60 11.86 3.58 -8.83
C ARG A 60 11.80 4.15 -10.25
N LYS A 61 11.38 5.39 -10.35
CA LYS A 61 11.36 6.18 -11.60
C LYS A 61 12.35 7.35 -11.49
N TYR A 62 12.71 7.96 -12.62
CA TYR A 62 13.66 9.08 -12.69
C TYR A 62 13.27 10.31 -11.85
N TYR A 63 11.99 10.44 -11.50
CA TYR A 63 11.47 11.53 -10.64
C TYR A 63 11.38 11.15 -9.15
N ASP A 64 11.62 9.87 -8.80
CA ASP A 64 11.68 9.45 -7.41
C ASP A 64 13.05 9.76 -6.81
N TYR A 65 13.08 9.96 -5.50
CA TYR A 65 14.35 10.08 -4.79
C TYR A 65 15.18 8.81 -4.89
N SER A 66 16.49 8.95 -4.85
CA SER A 66 17.43 7.84 -5.06
C SER A 66 18.31 7.52 -3.85
N THR A 67 18.16 8.26 -2.74
CA THR A 67 19.06 8.10 -1.57
C THR A 67 18.85 6.76 -0.89
N ALA A 68 17.59 6.35 -0.68
CA ALA A 68 17.27 5.05 -0.11
C ALA A 68 15.86 4.59 -0.55
N THR A 69 15.62 3.30 -0.44
CA THR A 69 14.32 2.68 -0.72
C THR A 69 13.90 1.82 0.47
N MET A 70 12.63 1.93 0.88
CA MET A 70 12.07 1.07 1.91
C MET A 70 11.09 0.07 1.33
N VAL A 71 11.23 -1.19 1.78
CA VAL A 71 10.33 -2.30 1.45
C VAL A 71 9.75 -2.84 2.75
N PHE A 72 8.44 -3.08 2.76
CA PHE A 72 7.69 -3.54 3.92
C PHE A 72 7.11 -4.92 3.64
N LEU A 73 7.32 -5.87 4.54
CA LEU A 73 6.87 -7.24 4.42
C LEU A 73 6.12 -7.63 5.69
N LYS A 74 4.91 -8.16 5.53
CA LYS A 74 4.14 -8.77 6.63
C LYS A 74 4.50 -10.25 6.78
N PRO A 75 4.14 -10.88 7.90
CA PRO A 75 4.32 -12.32 8.09
C PRO A 75 3.74 -13.13 6.93
N GLY A 76 4.53 -14.04 6.39
CA GLY A 76 4.19 -14.90 5.25
C GLY A 76 4.58 -14.34 3.89
N ASP A 77 5.01 -13.08 3.78
CA ASP A 77 5.43 -12.50 2.52
C ASP A 77 6.81 -13.02 2.08
N ILE A 78 6.98 -13.09 0.76
CA ILE A 78 8.20 -13.56 0.12
C ILE A 78 8.95 -12.37 -0.47
N PHE A 79 10.15 -12.14 0.01
CA PHE A 79 11.08 -11.20 -0.60
C PHE A 79 11.93 -11.93 -1.64
N ARG A 80 11.80 -11.53 -2.90
CA ARG A 80 12.65 -12.02 -3.99
C ARG A 80 13.91 -11.16 -4.08
N MET A 81 15.04 -11.79 -3.97
CA MET A 81 16.35 -11.16 -4.13
C MET A 81 16.53 -10.68 -5.58
N SER A 82 17.62 -9.94 -5.82
CA SER A 82 18.09 -9.62 -7.16
C SER A 82 18.42 -10.89 -7.96
N GLU A 83 18.64 -10.75 -9.26
CA GLU A 83 19.10 -11.88 -10.11
C GLU A 83 20.40 -12.52 -9.59
N ALA A 84 21.23 -11.77 -8.85
CA ALA A 84 22.43 -12.27 -8.19
C ALA A 84 22.13 -13.12 -6.93
N GLY A 85 20.87 -13.18 -6.47
CA GLY A 85 20.47 -13.97 -5.30
C GLY A 85 21.05 -13.44 -3.97
N VAL A 86 21.40 -12.16 -3.91
CA VAL A 86 22.04 -11.52 -2.74
C VAL A 86 21.13 -10.44 -2.19
N LEU A 87 21.04 -10.33 -0.85
CA LEU A 87 20.43 -9.17 -0.19
C LEU A 87 21.18 -7.88 -0.57
N PRO A 88 20.53 -6.73 -0.54
CA PRO A 88 21.23 -5.45 -0.65
C PRO A 88 22.41 -5.40 0.33
N ASP A 89 23.55 -4.92 -0.13
CA ASP A 89 24.82 -4.89 0.62
C ASP A 89 25.00 -3.61 1.44
N LYS A 90 24.00 -2.71 1.43
CA LYS A 90 23.98 -1.49 2.24
C LYS A 90 22.56 -1.19 2.72
N GLY A 91 22.44 -0.96 4.00
CA GLY A 91 21.18 -0.60 4.62
C GLY A 91 20.88 -1.39 5.89
N TRP A 92 19.61 -1.46 6.23
CA TRP A 92 19.14 -2.02 7.49
C TRP A 92 17.92 -2.93 7.28
N LEU A 93 17.87 -3.99 8.05
CA LEU A 93 16.70 -4.84 8.20
C LEU A 93 16.18 -4.73 9.64
N LEU A 94 15.00 -4.15 9.83
CA LEU A 94 14.24 -4.27 11.05
C LEU A 94 13.34 -5.51 10.95
N ALA A 95 13.54 -6.48 11.84
CA ALA A 95 12.71 -7.67 12.00
C ALA A 95 11.96 -7.61 13.33
N PHE A 96 10.64 -7.80 13.34
CA PHE A 96 9.87 -7.87 14.58
C PHE A 96 8.71 -8.88 14.47
N HIS A 97 8.62 -9.75 15.48
CA HIS A 97 7.60 -10.79 15.55
C HIS A 97 6.24 -10.19 15.99
N PRO A 98 5.10 -10.69 15.48
CA PRO A 98 3.77 -10.24 15.95
C PRO A 98 3.57 -10.29 17.46
N ASP A 99 4.22 -11.23 18.15
CA ASP A 99 4.12 -11.36 19.62
C ASP A 99 4.71 -10.15 20.37
N LEU A 100 5.67 -9.40 19.77
CA LEU A 100 6.16 -8.14 20.33
C LEU A 100 5.04 -7.12 20.52
N LEU A 101 4.04 -7.14 19.62
CA LEU A 101 2.95 -6.18 19.60
C LEU A 101 1.90 -6.47 20.67
N TYR A 102 1.92 -7.67 21.28
CA TYR A 102 0.92 -8.06 22.26
C TYR A 102 0.88 -7.09 23.44
N ARG A 103 -0.32 -6.57 23.75
CA ARG A 103 -0.56 -5.55 24.79
C ARG A 103 0.06 -4.18 24.51
N THR A 104 0.43 -3.88 23.28
CA THR A 104 0.89 -2.56 22.86
C THR A 104 -0.15 -1.86 21.99
N SER A 105 -0.03 -0.51 21.82
CA SER A 105 -0.91 0.25 20.93
C SER A 105 -0.76 -0.19 19.47
N LEU A 106 0.46 -0.53 19.07
CA LEU A 106 0.78 -0.90 17.68
C LEU A 106 0.01 -2.14 17.22
N LEU A 107 -0.36 -3.08 18.12
CA LEU A 107 -1.20 -4.22 17.75
C LEU A 107 -2.53 -3.79 17.09
N ASN A 108 -3.13 -2.72 17.58
CA ASN A 108 -4.39 -2.21 17.03
C ASN A 108 -4.18 -1.39 15.76
N HIS A 109 -3.03 -0.74 15.61
CA HIS A 109 -2.72 0.20 14.54
C HIS A 109 -1.99 -0.44 13.35
N ILE A 110 -1.33 -1.58 13.53
CA ILE A 110 -0.51 -2.22 12.49
C ILE A 110 -1.27 -2.45 11.17
N LYS A 111 -2.57 -2.70 11.27
CA LYS A 111 -3.46 -2.90 10.11
C LYS A 111 -3.70 -1.62 9.30
N ASN A 112 -3.46 -0.45 9.89
CA ASN A 112 -3.64 0.84 9.22
C ASN A 112 -2.46 1.18 8.31
N TYR A 113 -1.31 0.54 8.52
CA TYR A 113 -0.14 0.69 7.66
C TYR A 113 -0.28 -0.21 6.44
N THR A 114 -1.08 0.23 5.48
CA THR A 114 -1.47 -0.51 4.26
C THR A 114 -0.30 -0.93 3.40
N PHE A 115 0.81 -0.19 3.47
CA PHE A 115 2.02 -0.41 2.71
C PHE A 115 2.76 -1.74 3.05
N PHE A 116 2.43 -2.41 4.15
CA PHE A 116 2.83 -3.81 4.36
C PHE A 116 2.19 -4.80 3.37
N SER A 117 1.24 -4.34 2.57
CA SER A 117 0.57 -5.16 1.54
C SER A 117 0.73 -4.57 0.14
N TYR A 118 1.68 -3.65 -0.04
CA TYR A 118 2.05 -3.11 -1.34
C TYR A 118 2.95 -4.08 -2.10
N GLN A 119 2.99 -3.94 -3.42
CA GLN A 119 3.94 -4.68 -4.25
C GLN A 119 5.35 -4.06 -4.14
N LYS A 120 6.38 -4.83 -4.51
CA LYS A 120 7.76 -4.37 -4.49
C LYS A 120 7.97 -3.12 -5.38
N GLU A 121 7.25 -3.05 -6.48
CA GLU A 121 7.25 -1.94 -7.43
C GLU A 121 6.63 -0.65 -6.88
N GLU A 122 5.89 -0.77 -5.76
CA GLU A 122 5.24 0.32 -5.04
C GLU A 122 6.05 0.77 -3.81
N ALA A 123 7.33 0.39 -3.73
CA ALA A 123 8.21 0.71 -2.62
C ALA A 123 8.33 2.22 -2.36
N LEU A 124 8.68 2.57 -1.13
CA LEU A 124 8.89 3.94 -0.70
C LEU A 124 10.30 4.42 -1.03
N HIS A 125 10.41 5.49 -1.80
CA HIS A 125 11.69 6.11 -2.17
C HIS A 125 11.93 7.37 -1.35
N LEU A 126 13.05 7.41 -0.63
CA LEU A 126 13.36 8.43 0.36
C LEU A 126 14.36 9.47 -0.17
N SER A 127 14.12 10.72 0.20
CA SER A 127 15.11 11.79 0.12
C SER A 127 16.16 11.63 1.22
N GLN A 128 17.29 12.32 1.09
CA GLN A 128 18.36 12.32 2.09
C GLN A 128 17.86 12.70 3.51
N ARG A 129 16.95 13.69 3.60
CA ARG A 129 16.37 14.12 4.88
C ARG A 129 15.45 13.05 5.48
N GLU A 130 14.65 12.39 4.67
CA GLU A 130 13.76 11.31 5.09
C GLU A 130 14.56 10.09 5.51
N THR A 131 15.61 9.73 4.76
CA THR A 131 16.56 8.67 5.13
C THR A 131 17.17 8.96 6.51
N ALA A 132 17.67 10.16 6.75
CA ALA A 132 18.21 10.53 8.06
C ALA A 132 17.19 10.38 9.20
N THR A 133 15.91 10.71 8.94
CA THR A 133 14.82 10.54 9.92
C THR A 133 14.59 9.06 10.23
N VAL A 134 14.51 8.20 9.21
CA VAL A 134 14.32 6.76 9.39
C VAL A 134 15.53 6.13 10.10
N THR A 135 16.75 6.50 9.71
CA THR A 135 17.99 6.02 10.35
C THR A 135 18.02 6.39 11.85
N CYS A 136 17.59 7.60 12.21
CA CYS A 136 17.46 7.98 13.62
C CYS A 136 16.44 7.09 14.37
N CYS A 137 15.32 6.74 13.76
CA CYS A 137 14.36 5.81 14.37
C CYS A 137 14.96 4.41 14.54
N ILE A 138 15.70 3.92 13.55
CA ILE A 138 16.41 2.63 13.60
C ILE A 138 17.43 2.63 14.74
N GLN A 139 18.22 3.70 14.88
CA GLN A 139 19.20 3.84 15.96
C GLN A 139 18.54 3.82 17.34
N ASN A 140 17.42 4.50 17.53
CA ASN A 140 16.69 4.47 18.79
C ASN A 140 16.17 3.05 19.13
N ILE A 141 15.72 2.28 18.12
CA ILE A 141 15.32 0.88 18.30
C ILE A 141 16.54 0.04 18.70
N GLU A 142 17.67 0.22 18.00
CA GLU A 142 18.90 -0.50 18.24
C GLU A 142 19.45 -0.23 19.65
N GLU A 143 19.45 1.03 20.10
CA GLU A 143 19.85 1.40 21.47
C GLU A 143 18.98 0.70 22.52
N GLU A 144 17.67 0.62 22.30
CA GLU A 144 16.77 -0.07 23.23
C GLU A 144 17.03 -1.59 23.23
N LEU A 145 17.33 -2.20 22.08
CA LEU A 145 17.68 -3.62 22.00
C LEU A 145 18.97 -3.99 22.77
N HIS A 146 19.87 -3.03 23.01
CA HIS A 146 21.10 -3.23 23.77
C HIS A 146 20.89 -3.11 25.29
N ARG A 147 19.71 -2.66 25.75
CA ARG A 147 19.36 -2.58 27.17
C ARG A 147 18.93 -3.94 27.72
N PRO A 148 19.03 -4.14 29.04
CA PRO A 148 18.45 -5.33 29.66
C PRO A 148 16.96 -5.41 29.41
N ILE A 149 16.46 -6.60 29.05
CA ILE A 149 15.02 -6.81 28.80
C ILE A 149 14.25 -6.70 30.11
N ASP A 150 13.24 -5.84 30.14
CA ASP A 150 12.34 -5.62 31.26
C ASP A 150 10.85 -5.57 30.83
N THR A 151 9.96 -5.24 31.75
CA THR A 151 8.50 -5.16 31.52
C THR A 151 8.09 -4.03 30.57
N HIS A 152 8.96 -3.06 30.31
CA HIS A 152 8.70 -1.89 29.47
C HIS A 152 9.30 -2.03 28.07
N THR A 153 10.28 -2.92 27.88
CA THR A 153 11.02 -3.11 26.62
C THR A 153 10.09 -3.28 25.41
N ALA A 154 9.10 -4.17 25.50
CA ALA A 154 8.15 -4.39 24.39
C ALA A 154 7.35 -3.13 24.04
N THR A 155 6.93 -2.37 25.05
CA THR A 155 6.19 -1.12 24.85
C THR A 155 7.06 -0.04 24.22
N ILE A 156 8.30 0.11 24.67
CA ILE A 156 9.25 1.11 24.16
C ILE A 156 9.60 0.79 22.70
N LEU A 157 9.99 -0.46 22.41
CA LEU A 157 10.26 -0.92 21.05
C LEU A 157 9.08 -0.68 20.12
N SER A 158 7.87 -1.06 20.55
CA SER A 158 6.66 -0.86 19.75
C SER A 158 6.38 0.62 19.46
N ARG A 159 6.65 1.52 20.41
CA ARG A 159 6.50 2.97 20.21
C ARG A 159 7.50 3.55 19.22
N HIS A 160 8.75 3.11 19.25
CA HIS A 160 9.75 3.52 18.27
C HIS A 160 9.41 3.01 16.87
N ILE A 161 8.96 1.74 16.76
CA ILE A 161 8.50 1.16 15.50
C ILE A 161 7.28 1.94 14.97
N GLU A 162 6.28 2.20 15.82
CA GLU A 162 5.07 2.95 15.47
C GLU A 162 5.41 4.34 14.93
N LEU A 163 6.30 5.07 15.61
CA LEU A 163 6.77 6.39 15.17
C LEU A 163 7.44 6.34 13.79
N MET A 164 8.29 5.33 13.55
CA MET A 164 8.92 5.15 12.25
C MET A 164 7.88 4.88 11.15
N LEU A 165 6.86 4.04 11.42
CA LEU A 165 5.80 3.74 10.47
C LEU A 165 4.91 4.96 10.18
N ASP A 166 4.67 5.83 11.17
CA ASP A 166 3.98 7.10 10.99
C ASP A 166 4.75 8.05 10.07
N TYR A 167 6.09 8.12 10.21
CA TYR A 167 6.92 8.85 9.24
C TYR A 167 6.82 8.26 7.84
N CYS A 168 6.83 6.93 7.71
CA CYS A 168 6.69 6.27 6.42
C CYS A 168 5.33 6.59 5.76
N THR A 169 4.24 6.66 6.53
CA THR A 169 2.93 7.11 6.05
C THR A 169 3.03 8.50 5.42
N ARG A 170 3.62 9.46 6.12
CA ARG A 170 3.85 10.83 5.61
C ARG A 170 4.69 10.84 4.34
N PHE A 171 5.70 9.98 4.27
CA PHE A 171 6.59 9.92 3.10
C PHE A 171 5.90 9.28 1.90
N TYR A 172 4.98 8.32 2.08
CA TYR A 172 4.12 7.83 1.01
C TYR A 172 3.17 8.91 0.50
N GLU A 173 2.56 9.70 1.38
CA GLU A 173 1.72 10.84 0.97
C GLU A 173 2.53 11.84 0.14
N ARG A 174 3.76 12.19 0.54
CA ARG A 174 4.67 13.00 -0.26
C ARG A 174 4.98 12.32 -1.61
N GLN A 175 5.20 10.99 -1.63
CA GLN A 175 5.48 10.26 -2.87
C GLN A 175 4.28 10.29 -3.83
N PHE A 176 3.05 10.24 -3.35
CA PHE A 176 1.88 10.47 -4.18
C PHE A 176 1.89 11.86 -4.81
N ILE A 177 2.28 12.90 -4.06
CA ILE A 177 2.42 14.25 -4.61
C ILE A 177 3.49 14.29 -5.73
N THR A 178 4.68 13.74 -5.49
CA THR A 178 5.76 13.77 -6.48
C THR A 178 5.47 12.94 -7.73
N ARG A 179 4.58 11.94 -7.61
CA ARG A 179 4.12 11.07 -8.71
C ARG A 179 2.84 11.57 -9.40
N GLU A 180 2.46 12.84 -9.24
CA GLU A 180 1.21 13.42 -9.76
C GLU A 180 0.94 13.08 -11.24
N HIS A 181 1.95 13.20 -12.11
CA HIS A 181 1.78 12.88 -13.54
C HIS A 181 1.43 11.40 -13.77
N LYS A 182 2.10 10.48 -13.08
CA LYS A 182 1.81 9.05 -13.16
C LYS A 182 0.43 8.76 -12.58
N ASN A 183 0.11 9.34 -11.43
CA ASN A 183 -1.17 9.15 -10.76
C ASN A 183 -2.33 9.61 -11.64
N LYS A 184 -2.22 10.76 -12.30
CA LYS A 184 -3.21 11.24 -13.27
C LYS A 184 -3.37 10.29 -14.47
N SER A 185 -2.29 9.63 -14.92
CA SER A 185 -2.39 8.59 -15.96
C SER A 185 -3.20 7.41 -15.46
N VAL A 186 -2.87 6.90 -14.27
CA VAL A 186 -3.61 5.79 -13.63
C VAL A 186 -5.09 6.14 -13.45
N LEU A 187 -5.43 7.37 -13.04
CA LEU A 187 -6.82 7.81 -12.92
C LEU A 187 -7.54 7.83 -14.28
N LYS A 188 -6.88 8.29 -15.36
CA LYS A 188 -7.45 8.25 -16.71
C LYS A 188 -7.69 6.82 -17.18
N GLU A 189 -6.77 5.92 -16.90
CA GLU A 189 -6.93 4.48 -17.20
C GLU A 189 -8.07 3.87 -16.39
N LEU A 190 -8.20 4.23 -15.10
CA LEU A 190 -9.35 3.85 -14.27
C LEU A 190 -10.65 4.36 -14.85
N GLU A 191 -10.71 5.63 -15.28
CA GLU A 191 -11.91 6.21 -15.89
C GLU A 191 -12.33 5.44 -17.16
N ALA A 192 -11.38 5.16 -18.04
CA ALA A 192 -11.63 4.37 -19.25
C ALA A 192 -12.09 2.94 -18.91
N LEU A 193 -11.49 2.32 -17.91
CA LEU A 193 -11.88 1.00 -17.42
C LEU A 193 -13.31 0.97 -16.89
N LEU A 194 -13.68 1.97 -16.10
CA LEU A 194 -15.03 2.10 -15.53
C LEU A 194 -16.08 2.43 -16.61
N ASP A 195 -15.74 3.24 -17.63
CA ASP A 195 -16.59 3.51 -18.77
C ASP A 195 -16.85 2.23 -19.59
N ALA A 196 -15.80 1.45 -19.86
CA ALA A 196 -15.92 0.15 -20.50
C ALA A 196 -16.76 -0.84 -19.68
N TYR A 197 -16.61 -0.79 -18.33
CA TYR A 197 -17.40 -1.62 -17.43
C TYR A 197 -18.89 -1.28 -17.51
N ILE A 198 -19.24 0.01 -17.51
CA ILE A 198 -20.64 0.46 -17.66
C ILE A 198 -21.19 0.04 -19.02
N ALA A 199 -20.41 0.20 -20.10
CA ALA A 199 -20.79 -0.17 -21.45
C ALA A 199 -21.01 -1.69 -21.63
N SER A 200 -20.30 -2.52 -20.87
CA SER A 200 -20.37 -3.98 -20.96
C SER A 200 -21.72 -4.59 -20.58
N GLY A 201 -22.57 -3.82 -19.91
CA GLY A 201 -23.89 -4.27 -19.46
C GLY A 201 -23.89 -5.12 -18.17
N ARG A 202 -22.74 -5.40 -17.55
CA ARG A 202 -22.62 -6.19 -16.31
C ARG A 202 -23.44 -5.61 -15.15
N LEU A 203 -23.66 -4.29 -15.17
CA LEU A 203 -24.48 -3.62 -14.15
C LEU A 203 -25.92 -4.10 -14.11
N ARG A 204 -26.45 -4.67 -15.20
CA ARG A 204 -27.81 -5.22 -15.22
C ARG A 204 -28.00 -6.38 -14.26
N ASP A 205 -26.92 -7.11 -14.00
CA ASP A 205 -26.89 -8.25 -13.09
C ASP A 205 -26.44 -7.83 -11.67
N ALA A 206 -26.49 -6.51 -11.37
CA ALA A 206 -26.06 -5.89 -10.12
C ALA A 206 -24.58 -6.15 -9.77
N LEU A 207 -23.75 -6.52 -10.75
CA LEU A 207 -22.31 -6.69 -10.56
C LEU A 207 -21.63 -5.31 -10.60
N LEU A 208 -21.02 -4.91 -9.50
CA LEU A 208 -20.22 -3.68 -9.39
C LEU A 208 -18.74 -4.00 -9.58
N PRO A 209 -17.93 -3.06 -10.11
CA PRO A 209 -16.48 -3.26 -10.17
C PRO A 209 -15.91 -3.29 -8.75
N THR A 210 -15.07 -4.30 -8.47
CA THR A 210 -14.40 -4.43 -7.17
C THR A 210 -13.02 -3.79 -7.20
N PRO A 211 -12.43 -3.43 -6.03
CA PRO A 211 -11.05 -2.96 -5.97
C PRO A 211 -10.06 -3.93 -6.62
N GLU A 212 -10.24 -5.25 -6.44
CA GLU A 212 -9.40 -6.29 -7.05
C GLU A 212 -9.50 -6.27 -8.57
N TYR A 213 -10.71 -6.10 -9.10
CA TYR A 213 -10.93 -6.00 -10.55
C TYR A 213 -10.18 -4.80 -11.15
N CYS A 214 -10.19 -3.65 -10.48
CA CYS A 214 -9.52 -2.44 -10.93
C CYS A 214 -8.00 -2.55 -10.76
N ALA A 215 -7.54 -2.94 -9.58
CA ALA A 215 -6.13 -3.02 -9.23
C ALA A 215 -5.35 -3.95 -10.17
N VAL A 216 -5.86 -5.16 -10.43
CA VAL A 216 -5.24 -6.12 -11.36
C VAL A 216 -5.08 -5.55 -12.77
N ARG A 217 -6.05 -4.76 -13.26
CA ARG A 217 -5.98 -4.17 -14.61
C ARG A 217 -5.08 -2.96 -14.70
N LEU A 218 -4.81 -2.32 -13.57
CA LEU A 218 -3.92 -1.16 -13.46
C LEU A 218 -2.50 -1.57 -13.04
N ASP A 219 -2.25 -2.88 -12.88
CA ASP A 219 -0.98 -3.45 -12.42
C ASP A 219 -0.55 -2.85 -11.05
N LEU A 220 -1.52 -2.78 -10.12
CA LEU A 220 -1.33 -2.26 -8.78
C LEU A 220 -1.78 -3.28 -7.73
N SER A 221 -1.22 -3.18 -6.53
CA SER A 221 -1.79 -3.86 -5.36
C SER A 221 -3.13 -3.21 -4.97
N VAL A 222 -4.04 -3.99 -4.40
CA VAL A 222 -5.35 -3.48 -3.96
C VAL A 222 -5.22 -2.38 -2.92
N PRO A 223 -4.35 -2.50 -1.91
CA PRO A 223 -4.14 -1.42 -0.93
C PRO A 223 -3.58 -0.15 -1.56
N TYR A 224 -2.55 -0.25 -2.41
CA TYR A 224 -1.98 0.91 -3.09
C TYR A 224 -2.99 1.62 -3.98
N PHE A 225 -3.79 0.86 -4.75
CA PHE A 225 -4.87 1.39 -5.55
C PHE A 225 -5.90 2.17 -4.71
N ASN A 226 -6.33 1.61 -3.57
CA ASN A 226 -7.29 2.27 -2.70
C ASN A 226 -6.73 3.56 -2.09
N ASP A 227 -5.46 3.53 -1.65
CA ASP A 227 -4.80 4.68 -1.04
C ASP A 227 -4.55 5.78 -2.08
N LEU A 228 -4.10 5.41 -3.29
CA LEU A 228 -3.93 6.33 -4.40
C LEU A 228 -5.25 6.99 -4.79
N LEU A 229 -6.33 6.21 -4.96
CA LEU A 229 -7.64 6.73 -5.34
C LEU A 229 -8.17 7.68 -4.27
N LYS A 230 -8.05 7.30 -3.00
CA LYS A 230 -8.47 8.13 -1.88
C LYS A 230 -7.64 9.40 -1.77
N PHE A 231 -6.33 9.33 -1.97
CA PHE A 231 -5.43 10.49 -1.97
C PHE A 231 -5.80 11.49 -3.07
N GLU A 232 -5.96 11.01 -4.30
CA GLU A 232 -6.20 11.88 -5.48
C GLU A 232 -7.63 12.43 -5.55
N THR A 233 -8.62 11.68 -5.05
CA THR A 233 -10.05 12.02 -5.24
C THR A 233 -10.80 12.28 -3.94
N GLY A 234 -10.24 11.92 -2.80
CA GLY A 234 -10.91 11.92 -1.50
C GLY A 234 -11.99 10.85 -1.36
N LYS A 235 -12.11 9.89 -2.30
CA LYS A 235 -13.22 8.94 -2.39
C LYS A 235 -12.73 7.50 -2.39
N THR A 236 -13.58 6.60 -1.90
CA THR A 236 -13.47 5.17 -2.13
C THR A 236 -13.88 4.82 -3.57
N LEU A 237 -13.54 3.60 -4.03
CA LEU A 237 -13.97 3.13 -5.36
C LEU A 237 -15.49 3.16 -5.51
N ASP A 238 -16.23 2.74 -4.48
CA ASP A 238 -17.70 2.74 -4.51
C ASP A 238 -18.27 4.13 -4.68
N GLU A 239 -17.76 5.11 -3.94
CA GLU A 239 -18.17 6.51 -4.03
C GLU A 239 -17.82 7.12 -5.40
N TYR A 240 -16.60 6.85 -5.88
CA TYR A 240 -16.13 7.32 -7.17
C TYR A 240 -16.95 6.73 -8.32
N PHE A 241 -17.19 5.42 -8.30
CA PHE A 241 -18.00 4.74 -9.29
C PHE A 241 -19.47 5.17 -9.23
N GLN A 242 -20.02 5.38 -8.03
CA GLN A 242 -21.37 5.90 -7.85
C GLN A 242 -21.55 7.27 -8.51
N GLN A 243 -20.59 8.19 -8.31
CA GLN A 243 -20.61 9.49 -8.98
C GLN A 243 -20.56 9.32 -10.50
N LYS A 244 -19.66 8.48 -11.01
CA LYS A 244 -19.54 8.22 -12.45
C LYS A 244 -20.82 7.64 -13.04
N ARG A 245 -21.48 6.70 -12.35
CA ARG A 245 -22.79 6.18 -12.78
C ARG A 245 -23.85 7.28 -12.89
N LEU A 246 -23.88 8.24 -11.97
CA LEU A 246 -24.83 9.34 -12.01
C LEU A 246 -24.54 10.32 -13.15
N GLU A 247 -23.26 10.55 -13.48
CA GLU A 247 -22.87 11.35 -14.65
C GLU A 247 -23.32 10.69 -15.97
N VAL A 248 -23.12 9.37 -16.07
CA VAL A 248 -23.62 8.58 -17.23
C VAL A 248 -25.16 8.61 -17.27
N ALA A 249 -25.82 8.46 -16.12
CA ALA A 249 -27.28 8.56 -16.04
C ALA A 249 -27.79 9.90 -16.56
N ARG A 250 -27.16 11.02 -16.18
CA ARG A 250 -27.49 12.35 -16.66
C ARG A 250 -27.41 12.44 -18.19
N ARG A 251 -26.31 11.94 -18.78
CA ARG A 251 -26.15 11.90 -20.24
C ARG A 251 -27.21 11.02 -20.93
N MET A 252 -27.54 9.87 -20.33
CA MET A 252 -28.57 8.98 -20.86
C MET A 252 -29.96 9.59 -20.81
N LEU A 253 -30.32 10.33 -19.77
CA LEU A 253 -31.62 10.98 -19.62
C LEU A 253 -31.85 12.12 -20.63
N LEU A 254 -30.80 12.72 -21.17
CA LEU A 254 -30.88 13.72 -22.24
C LEU A 254 -31.26 13.11 -23.62
N VAL A 255 -31.10 11.79 -23.76
CA VAL A 255 -31.46 11.10 -25.01
C VAL A 255 -32.97 10.78 -25.02
N ALA A 256 -33.68 11.21 -26.07
CA ALA A 256 -35.10 10.95 -26.23
C ALA A 256 -35.44 9.45 -26.15
N GLY A 257 -36.50 9.11 -25.44
CA GLY A 257 -36.93 7.72 -25.23
C GLY A 257 -36.37 7.03 -24.01
N ASN A 258 -35.36 7.60 -23.34
CA ASN A 258 -34.87 7.06 -22.08
C ASN A 258 -35.69 7.51 -20.90
N THR A 259 -36.33 6.59 -20.21
CA THR A 259 -37.09 6.87 -18.97
C THR A 259 -36.19 6.68 -17.74
N PRO A 260 -36.46 7.33 -16.60
CA PRO A 260 -35.71 7.08 -15.36
C PRO A 260 -35.68 5.62 -14.94
N ALA A 261 -36.75 4.86 -15.18
CA ALA A 261 -36.80 3.43 -14.88
C ALA A 261 -35.85 2.61 -15.76
N LEU A 262 -35.79 2.92 -17.07
CA LEU A 262 -34.89 2.27 -18.01
C LEU A 262 -33.41 2.56 -17.66
N VAL A 263 -33.11 3.84 -17.32
CA VAL A 263 -31.75 4.25 -16.94
C VAL A 263 -31.32 3.59 -15.63
N ALA A 264 -32.19 3.59 -14.63
CA ALA A 264 -31.91 2.91 -13.34
C ALA A 264 -31.58 1.43 -13.54
N ARG A 265 -32.38 0.72 -14.32
CA ARG A 265 -32.15 -0.70 -14.64
C ARG A 265 -30.83 -0.93 -15.39
N ARG A 266 -30.54 -0.12 -16.42
CA ARG A 266 -29.29 -0.24 -17.21
C ARG A 266 -28.05 -0.02 -16.38
N LEU A 267 -28.13 0.87 -15.38
CA LEU A 267 -27.01 1.22 -14.49
C LEU A 267 -26.96 0.39 -13.20
N GLY A 268 -27.79 -0.66 -13.07
CA GLY A 268 -27.72 -1.60 -11.94
C GLY A 268 -28.21 -1.03 -10.61
N TYR A 269 -29.16 -0.11 -10.63
CA TYR A 269 -29.82 0.32 -9.40
C TYR A 269 -30.92 -0.66 -9.02
N ALA A 270 -31.03 -0.96 -7.72
CA ALA A 270 -31.99 -1.93 -7.19
C ALA A 270 -33.45 -1.59 -7.56
N ASN A 271 -33.78 -0.30 -7.56
CA ASN A 271 -35.08 0.24 -7.99
C ASN A 271 -34.97 1.71 -8.41
N VAL A 272 -36.02 2.20 -9.09
CA VAL A 272 -36.04 3.56 -9.60
C VAL A 272 -36.15 4.61 -8.49
N GLN A 273 -36.73 4.26 -7.33
CA GLN A 273 -36.83 5.15 -6.18
C GLN A 273 -35.48 5.46 -5.58
N CYS A 274 -34.67 4.44 -5.30
CA CYS A 274 -33.28 4.60 -4.83
C CYS A 274 -32.44 5.42 -5.81
N PHE A 275 -32.56 5.11 -7.11
CA PHE A 275 -31.90 5.90 -8.15
C PHE A 275 -32.32 7.38 -8.11
N SER A 276 -33.62 7.66 -8.06
CA SER A 276 -34.15 9.02 -8.10
C SER A 276 -33.75 9.85 -6.88
N LEU A 277 -33.72 9.24 -5.70
CA LEU A 277 -33.25 9.89 -4.47
C LEU A 277 -31.78 10.25 -4.56
N LEU A 278 -30.93 9.30 -4.95
CA LEU A 278 -29.49 9.51 -5.11
C LEU A 278 -29.18 10.55 -6.20
N PHE A 279 -29.84 10.43 -7.35
CA PHE A 279 -29.68 11.35 -8.47
C PHE A 279 -30.04 12.78 -8.04
N LYS A 280 -31.20 12.98 -7.39
CA LYS A 280 -31.65 14.29 -6.90
C LYS A 280 -30.67 14.85 -5.85
N LYS A 281 -30.14 14.00 -4.95
CA LYS A 281 -29.15 14.41 -3.92
C LYS A 281 -27.85 14.93 -4.54
N VAL A 282 -27.36 14.30 -5.62
CA VAL A 282 -26.05 14.61 -6.21
C VAL A 282 -26.19 15.64 -7.35
N VAL A 283 -27.19 15.51 -8.21
CA VAL A 283 -27.38 16.37 -9.40
C VAL A 283 -28.23 17.59 -9.10
N GLY A 284 -28.97 17.60 -7.98
CA GLY A 284 -29.83 18.71 -7.55
C GLY A 284 -31.25 18.71 -8.13
N VAL A 285 -31.50 17.94 -9.21
CA VAL A 285 -32.82 17.86 -9.89
C VAL A 285 -33.30 16.42 -9.97
N ALA A 286 -34.59 16.21 -10.03
CA ALA A 286 -35.15 14.87 -10.21
C ALA A 286 -34.80 14.31 -11.61
N PRO A 287 -34.59 12.98 -11.78
CA PRO A 287 -34.29 12.38 -13.09
C PRO A 287 -35.33 12.67 -14.17
N ALA A 288 -36.61 12.82 -13.78
CA ALA A 288 -37.71 13.16 -14.69
C ALA A 288 -37.66 14.62 -15.17
N CYS A 289 -36.94 15.50 -14.50
CA CYS A 289 -36.82 16.93 -14.82
C CYS A 289 -35.53 17.26 -15.61
N VAL A 290 -34.73 16.29 -15.93
CA VAL A 290 -33.53 16.46 -16.78
C VAL A 290 -33.99 16.64 -18.21
N LYS A 291 -33.78 17.84 -18.77
CA LYS A 291 -34.06 18.22 -20.16
C LYS A 291 -32.78 18.63 -20.86
#